data_881afb6a2ca6d0f8b961cd1ab4f7eab5
#
_entry.id   881afb6a2ca6d0f8b961cd1ab4f7eab5
#
_cell.length_a   1.000
_cell.length_b   1.000
_cell.length_c   1.000
_cell.angle_alpha   90.00
_cell.angle_beta   90.00
_cell.angle_gamma   90.00
#
_symmetry.space_group_name_H-M   'P 1'
#
loop_
_entity.id
_entity.type
_entity.pdbx_description
1 polymer ?
#
loop_
_entity_poly.entity_id
_entity_poly.type
_entity_poly.pdbx_seq_one_letter_code
_entity_poly.pdbx_strand_id
1 'polypeptide(L)'
;MRKINKKNIAGFMVIEAAFSIFIVGIALVAFLAVLGAMYKTEFGKRDYVVAANLAQEGIELVRNIRDNKWKAGSVDGFSGFPGGDYCVDYSGAGSNCANKLYRNDNTGLYTYDSTNAKITKFSRKIVISGSGETRVIKSSITWKPSGAVNNTTIEMEDTLYAWANPE
;
A
#
# COMPACT_ATOMS: atom_id res chain seq x y z
N MET A 1 -53.59 57.34 7.56
CA MET A 1 -52.15 56.93 7.29
C MET A 1 -51.58 56.35 8.56
N ARG A 2 -51.29 55.04 8.60
CA ARG A 2 -50.76 54.33 9.78
C ARG A 2 -49.22 54.49 9.78
N LYS A 3 -48.64 55.27 10.69
CA LYS A 3 -47.19 55.41 10.86
C LYS A 3 -46.61 54.03 11.25
N ILE A 4 -45.88 53.41 10.34
CA ILE A 4 -45.16 52.17 10.59
C ILE A 4 -44.02 52.52 11.57
N ASN A 5 -43.99 51.88 12.72
CA ASN A 5 -43.05 52.16 13.80
C ASN A 5 -41.69 51.56 13.43
N LYS A 6 -40.78 52.34 12.91
CA LYS A 6 -39.43 51.95 12.44
C LYS A 6 -38.53 51.20 13.48
N LYS A 7 -38.87 51.39 14.78
CA LYS A 7 -38.06 50.75 15.88
C LYS A 7 -38.21 49.22 15.96
N ASN A 8 -39.34 48.66 15.55
CA ASN A 8 -39.55 47.20 15.62
C ASN A 8 -38.87 46.43 14.48
N ILE A 9 -38.54 47.09 13.39
CA ILE A 9 -37.92 46.48 12.20
C ILE A 9 -36.42 46.27 12.47
N ALA A 10 -35.74 47.20 13.13
CA ALA A 10 -34.28 47.10 13.44
C ALA A 10 -33.95 45.96 14.43
N GLY A 11 -34.80 45.69 15.42
CA GLY A 11 -34.62 44.58 16.38
C GLY A 11 -34.79 43.20 15.71
N PHE A 12 -35.67 43.09 14.76
CA PHE A 12 -35.91 41.83 14.00
C PHE A 12 -34.71 41.49 13.12
N MET A 13 -34.14 42.48 12.41
CA MET A 13 -32.96 42.29 11.56
C MET A 13 -31.69 41.84 12.34
N VAL A 14 -31.50 42.30 13.59
CA VAL A 14 -30.38 41.90 14.43
C VAL A 14 -30.52 40.44 14.88
N ILE A 15 -31.69 40.00 15.26
CA ILE A 15 -31.95 38.60 15.64
C ILE A 15 -31.78 37.68 14.45
N GLU A 16 -32.25 38.05 13.29
CA GLU A 16 -32.11 37.27 12.06
C GLU A 16 -30.62 37.12 11.67
N ALA A 17 -29.84 38.20 11.73
CA ALA A 17 -28.42 38.17 11.48
C ALA A 17 -27.68 37.26 12.48
N ALA A 18 -28.01 37.35 13.78
CA ALA A 18 -27.42 36.49 14.79
C ALA A 18 -27.71 35.00 14.56
N PHE A 19 -28.97 34.70 14.22
CA PHE A 19 -29.39 33.33 13.91
C PHE A 19 -28.71 32.78 12.66
N SER A 20 -28.54 33.61 11.61
CA SER A 20 -27.86 33.24 10.37
C SER A 20 -26.39 32.92 10.63
N ILE A 21 -25.67 33.74 11.41
CA ILE A 21 -24.31 33.50 11.78
C ILE A 21 -24.16 32.23 12.63
N PHE A 22 -25.09 31.96 13.53
CA PHE A 22 -25.10 30.74 14.34
C PHE A 22 -25.24 29.47 13.47
N ILE A 23 -26.24 29.49 12.54
CA ILE A 23 -26.41 28.36 11.62
C ILE A 23 -25.18 28.13 10.73
N VAL A 24 -24.60 29.18 10.17
CA VAL A 24 -23.37 29.10 9.38
C VAL A 24 -22.21 28.57 10.22
N GLY A 25 -22.09 29.01 11.48
CA GLY A 25 -21.08 28.52 12.40
C GLY A 25 -21.17 27.01 12.65
N ILE A 26 -22.36 26.49 12.92
CA ILE A 26 -22.60 25.04 13.10
C ILE A 26 -22.27 24.29 11.82
N ALA A 27 -22.70 24.76 10.67
CA ALA A 27 -22.44 24.13 9.37
C ALA A 27 -20.93 24.06 9.07
N LEU A 28 -20.19 25.12 9.39
CA LEU A 28 -18.74 25.18 9.21
C LEU A 28 -18.01 24.15 10.08
N VAL A 29 -18.39 24.05 11.36
CA VAL A 29 -17.78 23.05 12.29
C VAL A 29 -18.07 21.63 11.79
N ALA A 30 -19.30 21.32 11.38
CA ALA A 30 -19.65 20.02 10.84
C ALA A 30 -18.85 19.70 9.57
N PHE A 31 -18.69 20.66 8.68
CA PHE A 31 -17.88 20.52 7.46
C PHE A 31 -16.42 20.23 7.76
N LEU A 32 -15.81 20.95 8.69
CA LEU A 32 -14.42 20.73 9.10
C LEU A 32 -14.21 19.35 9.74
N ALA A 33 -15.19 18.88 10.52
CA ALA A 33 -15.15 17.54 11.11
C ALA A 33 -15.16 16.44 10.01
N VAL A 34 -15.98 16.58 8.99
CA VAL A 34 -16.02 15.66 7.83
C VAL A 34 -14.70 15.66 7.05
N LEU A 35 -14.15 16.84 6.77
CA LEU A 35 -12.85 16.96 6.12
C LEU A 35 -11.76 16.26 6.92
N GLY A 36 -11.70 16.45 8.23
CA GLY A 36 -10.73 15.79 9.10
C GLY A 36 -10.85 14.26 9.08
N ALA A 37 -12.06 13.72 9.00
CA ALA A 37 -12.30 12.28 8.85
C ALA A 37 -11.83 11.76 7.48
N MET A 38 -12.09 12.50 6.40
CA MET A 38 -11.63 12.14 5.05
C MET A 38 -10.11 12.08 4.94
N TYR A 39 -9.38 13.05 5.49
CA TYR A 39 -7.90 13.05 5.49
C TYR A 39 -7.32 11.79 6.16
N LYS A 40 -7.85 11.38 7.30
CA LYS A 40 -7.39 10.15 7.98
C LYS A 40 -7.58 8.90 7.12
N THR A 41 -8.69 8.81 6.41
CA THR A 41 -9.01 7.67 5.53
C THR A 41 -8.10 7.63 4.31
N GLU A 42 -7.74 8.77 3.76
CA GLU A 42 -6.91 8.87 2.54
C GLU A 42 -5.49 8.32 2.75
N PHE A 43 -4.86 8.62 3.89
CA PHE A 43 -3.54 8.06 4.21
C PHE A 43 -3.55 6.53 4.30
N GLY A 44 -4.61 5.94 4.85
CA GLY A 44 -4.77 4.48 4.90
C GLY A 44 -4.89 3.85 3.50
N LYS A 45 -5.64 4.46 2.61
CA LYS A 45 -5.82 3.99 1.23
C LYS A 45 -4.53 4.04 0.43
N ARG A 46 -3.74 5.10 0.59
CA ARG A 46 -2.44 5.24 -0.07
C ARG A 46 -1.49 4.11 0.31
N ASP A 47 -1.42 3.76 1.60
CA ASP A 47 -0.59 2.67 2.08
C ASP A 47 -1.01 1.33 1.47
N TYR A 48 -2.32 1.11 1.35
CA TYR A 48 -2.87 -0.10 0.75
C TYR A 48 -2.48 -0.23 -0.72
N VAL A 49 -2.57 0.84 -1.50
CA VAL A 49 -2.15 0.84 -2.91
C VAL A 49 -0.66 0.56 -3.04
N VAL A 50 0.17 1.19 -2.21
CA VAL A 50 1.62 0.92 -2.20
C VAL A 50 1.91 -0.54 -1.85
N ALA A 51 1.25 -1.08 -0.84
CA ALA A 51 1.41 -2.47 -0.44
C ALA A 51 0.98 -3.45 -1.54
N ALA A 52 -0.13 -3.17 -2.24
CA ALA A 52 -0.57 -3.98 -3.38
C ALA A 52 0.46 -4.00 -4.51
N ASN A 53 1.00 -2.83 -4.87
CA ASN A 53 2.05 -2.73 -5.88
C ASN A 53 3.32 -3.47 -5.46
N LEU A 54 3.73 -3.39 -4.19
CA LEU A 54 4.89 -4.13 -3.67
C LEU A 54 4.67 -5.64 -3.65
N ALA A 55 3.43 -6.11 -3.43
CA ALA A 55 3.10 -7.52 -3.51
C ALA A 55 3.20 -8.03 -4.96
N GLN A 56 2.66 -7.27 -5.91
CA GLN A 56 2.74 -7.58 -7.33
C GLN A 56 4.19 -7.56 -7.81
N GLU A 57 4.97 -6.52 -7.44
CA GLU A 57 6.41 -6.46 -7.72
C GLU A 57 7.14 -7.71 -7.25
N GLY A 58 6.82 -8.21 -6.04
CA GLY A 58 7.41 -9.44 -5.52
C GLY A 58 7.20 -10.66 -6.42
N ILE A 59 6.00 -10.84 -6.96
CA ILE A 59 5.68 -11.91 -7.91
C ILE A 59 6.45 -11.73 -9.23
N GLU A 60 6.47 -10.51 -9.77
CA GLU A 60 7.19 -10.21 -11.01
C GLU A 60 8.70 -10.43 -10.90
N LEU A 61 9.29 -10.13 -9.76
CA LEU A 61 10.71 -10.39 -9.51
C LEU A 61 11.01 -11.89 -9.54
N VAL A 62 10.16 -12.74 -8.94
CA VAL A 62 10.31 -14.19 -9.01
C VAL A 62 10.16 -14.67 -10.46
N ARG A 63 9.17 -14.14 -11.19
CA ARG A 63 8.97 -14.45 -12.62
C ARG A 63 10.21 -14.09 -13.44
N ASN A 64 10.76 -12.91 -13.23
CA ASN A 64 11.96 -12.46 -13.92
C ASN A 64 13.18 -13.36 -13.64
N ILE A 65 13.36 -13.80 -12.40
CA ILE A 65 14.45 -14.72 -12.05
C ILE A 65 14.25 -16.07 -12.72
N ARG A 66 13.03 -16.62 -12.75
CA ARG A 66 12.70 -17.85 -13.46
C ARG A 66 13.06 -17.73 -14.96
N ASP A 67 12.63 -16.64 -15.58
CA ASP A 67 12.81 -16.43 -17.03
C ASP A 67 14.28 -16.23 -17.40
N ASN A 68 15.05 -15.57 -16.52
CA ASN A 68 16.50 -15.43 -16.71
C ASN A 68 17.24 -16.76 -16.57
N LYS A 69 16.83 -17.61 -15.63
CA LYS A 69 17.39 -18.96 -15.51
C LYS A 69 17.10 -19.82 -16.73
N TRP A 70 15.92 -19.68 -17.29
CA TRP A 70 15.54 -20.33 -18.54
C TRP A 70 16.44 -19.92 -19.69
N LYS A 71 16.62 -18.62 -19.90
CA LYS A 71 17.54 -18.10 -20.89
C LYS A 71 18.97 -18.61 -20.71
N ALA A 72 19.34 -18.92 -19.46
CA ALA A 72 20.64 -19.50 -19.12
C ALA A 72 20.70 -21.05 -19.29
N GLY A 73 19.63 -21.67 -19.81
CA GLY A 73 19.60 -23.12 -20.11
C GLY A 73 19.10 -23.99 -18.94
N SER A 74 18.47 -23.43 -17.93
CA SER A 74 17.86 -24.22 -16.87
C SER A 74 16.60 -24.94 -17.37
N VAL A 75 16.50 -26.25 -17.12
CA VAL A 75 15.40 -27.10 -17.61
C VAL A 75 14.03 -26.70 -17.06
N ASP A 76 13.97 -26.26 -15.80
CA ASP A 76 12.71 -25.94 -15.10
C ASP A 76 12.56 -24.46 -14.71
N GLY A 77 13.58 -23.65 -14.91
CA GLY A 77 13.61 -22.24 -14.49
C GLY A 77 13.53 -22.02 -12.98
N PHE A 78 13.22 -23.06 -12.21
CA PHE A 78 13.08 -22.98 -10.74
C PHE A 78 14.29 -23.57 -9.98
N SER A 79 15.32 -23.95 -10.67
CA SER A 79 16.55 -24.46 -10.03
C SER A 79 17.12 -23.41 -9.07
N GLY A 80 17.36 -23.79 -7.80
CA GLY A 80 17.74 -22.86 -6.75
C GLY A 80 16.58 -22.12 -6.06
N PHE A 81 15.32 -22.42 -6.41
CA PHE A 81 14.13 -22.04 -5.67
C PHE A 81 13.36 -23.30 -5.20
N PRO A 82 13.96 -24.11 -4.31
CA PRO A 82 13.17 -25.11 -3.62
C PRO A 82 12.05 -24.42 -2.85
N GLY A 83 10.96 -25.12 -2.54
CA GLY A 83 9.88 -24.54 -1.73
C GLY A 83 10.43 -23.92 -0.45
N GLY A 84 9.90 -22.76 -0.05
CA GLY A 84 10.34 -22.05 1.15
C GLY A 84 10.08 -20.54 1.13
N ASP A 85 10.65 -19.89 2.12
CA ASP A 85 10.55 -18.45 2.36
C ASP A 85 11.73 -17.70 1.71
N TYR A 86 11.43 -16.69 0.93
CA TYR A 86 12.40 -15.90 0.20
C TYR A 86 12.20 -14.41 0.37
N CYS A 87 13.32 -13.68 0.30
CA CYS A 87 13.35 -12.25 0.03
C CYS A 87 13.88 -12.06 -1.39
N VAL A 88 13.11 -11.45 -2.23
CA VAL A 88 13.45 -11.23 -3.63
C VAL A 88 13.39 -9.75 -3.93
N ASP A 89 14.47 -9.21 -4.45
CA ASP A 89 14.56 -7.85 -4.95
C ASP A 89 15.27 -7.81 -6.30
N TYR A 90 15.55 -6.61 -6.80
CA TYR A 90 16.20 -6.43 -8.09
C TYR A 90 17.65 -6.98 -8.15
N SER A 91 18.29 -7.20 -7.01
CA SER A 91 19.63 -7.78 -6.94
C SER A 91 19.63 -9.32 -6.95
N GLY A 92 18.47 -9.93 -6.72
CA GLY A 92 18.31 -11.38 -6.71
C GLY A 92 17.41 -11.89 -5.60
N ALA A 93 17.58 -13.17 -5.29
CA ALA A 93 16.87 -13.84 -4.22
C ALA A 93 17.81 -14.30 -3.12
N GLY A 94 17.41 -14.10 -1.88
CA GLY A 94 18.06 -14.60 -0.69
C GLY A 94 17.09 -15.38 0.20
N SER A 95 17.61 -16.27 1.03
CA SER A 95 16.91 -16.91 2.13
C SER A 95 17.35 -16.29 3.46
N ASN A 96 16.51 -16.41 4.51
CA ASN A 96 16.83 -15.89 5.86
C ASN A 96 16.99 -14.37 5.97
N CYS A 97 16.21 -13.61 5.28
CA CYS A 97 16.20 -12.16 5.38
C CYS A 97 15.18 -11.65 6.42
N ALA A 98 15.42 -10.46 6.92
CA ALA A 98 14.57 -9.81 7.91
C ALA A 98 13.18 -9.38 7.38
N ASN A 99 12.83 -9.71 6.15
CA ASN A 99 11.58 -9.33 5.44
C ASN A 99 11.32 -7.82 5.37
N LYS A 100 12.20 -7.00 5.95
CA LYS A 100 12.06 -5.54 6.02
C LYS A 100 12.48 -4.93 4.70
N LEU A 101 11.62 -4.06 4.14
CA LEU A 101 11.95 -3.34 2.92
C LEU A 101 12.56 -1.97 3.23
N TYR A 102 13.60 -1.67 2.50
CA TYR A 102 14.26 -0.37 2.44
C TYR A 102 14.01 0.24 1.07
N ARG A 103 14.04 1.55 0.97
CA ARG A 103 14.00 2.26 -0.29
C ARG A 103 15.38 2.87 -0.54
N ASN A 104 16.03 2.46 -1.60
CA ASN A 104 17.32 2.98 -2.00
C ASN A 104 17.21 4.47 -2.38
N ASP A 105 18.05 5.31 -1.80
CA ASP A 105 17.99 6.76 -1.99
C ASP A 105 18.43 7.19 -3.39
N ASN A 106 19.27 6.42 -4.07
CA ASN A 106 19.80 6.75 -5.39
C ASN A 106 18.89 6.27 -6.52
N THR A 107 18.34 5.05 -6.40
CA THR A 107 17.52 4.43 -7.46
C THR A 107 16.01 4.57 -7.21
N GLY A 108 15.62 4.81 -5.96
CA GLY A 108 14.22 4.81 -5.54
C GLY A 108 13.59 3.42 -5.45
N LEU A 109 14.33 2.35 -5.77
CA LEU A 109 13.82 0.98 -5.75
C LEU A 109 13.75 0.41 -4.34
N TYR A 110 12.87 -0.57 -4.15
CA TYR A 110 12.76 -1.29 -2.89
C TYR A 110 13.73 -2.48 -2.86
N THR A 111 14.42 -2.63 -1.74
CA THR A 111 15.48 -3.63 -1.53
C THR A 111 15.48 -4.14 -0.10
N TYR A 112 16.16 -5.24 0.16
CA TYR A 112 16.43 -5.72 1.52
C TYR A 112 17.80 -5.26 2.04
N ASP A 113 18.63 -4.65 1.18
CA ASP A 113 19.89 -4.04 1.58
C ASP A 113 19.64 -2.67 2.24
N SER A 114 20.21 -2.48 3.43
CA SER A 114 20.14 -1.22 4.17
C SER A 114 21.16 -0.18 3.72
N THR A 115 22.10 -0.55 2.85
CA THR A 115 23.19 0.31 2.39
C THR A 115 22.64 1.41 1.47
N ASN A 116 22.87 2.69 1.83
CA ASN A 116 22.34 3.85 1.12
C ASN A 116 20.82 3.79 0.90
N ALA A 117 20.08 3.29 1.89
CA ALA A 117 18.65 3.09 1.80
C ALA A 117 17.94 3.48 3.10
N LYS A 118 16.72 4.00 2.97
CA LYS A 118 15.86 4.35 4.10
C LYS A 118 14.92 3.20 4.42
N ILE A 119 14.80 2.90 5.71
CA ILE A 119 13.84 1.92 6.19
C ILE A 119 12.42 2.37 5.86
N THR A 120 11.62 1.46 5.35
CA THR A 120 10.19 1.69 5.11
C THR A 120 9.34 1.06 6.21
N LYS A 121 8.06 1.38 6.24
CA LYS A 121 7.10 0.72 7.14
C LYS A 121 6.65 -0.66 6.64
N PHE A 122 7.00 -1.04 5.42
CA PHE A 122 6.59 -2.27 4.77
C PHE A 122 7.58 -3.40 5.03
N SER A 123 7.04 -4.60 5.19
CA SER A 123 7.79 -5.84 5.19
C SER A 123 7.21 -6.75 4.12
N ARG A 124 8.04 -7.36 3.29
CA ARG A 124 7.63 -8.29 2.24
C ARG A 124 8.20 -9.67 2.51
N LYS A 125 7.34 -10.67 2.45
CA LYS A 125 7.70 -12.09 2.51
C LYS A 125 7.17 -12.77 1.26
N ILE A 126 8.00 -13.55 0.60
CA ILE A 126 7.62 -14.36 -0.54
C ILE A 126 7.74 -15.81 -0.14
N VAL A 127 6.66 -16.56 -0.32
CA VAL A 127 6.61 -18.01 -0.08
C VAL A 127 6.43 -18.69 -1.41
N ILE A 128 7.32 -19.63 -1.72
CA ILE A 128 7.25 -20.48 -2.92
C ILE A 128 6.86 -21.87 -2.46
N SER A 129 5.81 -22.42 -3.04
CA SER A 129 5.30 -23.77 -2.77
C SER A 129 5.02 -24.52 -4.06
N GLY A 130 4.71 -25.81 -3.94
CA GLY A 130 4.48 -26.66 -5.10
C GLY A 130 5.73 -27.46 -5.51
N SER A 131 5.56 -28.38 -6.45
CA SER A 131 6.59 -29.28 -6.93
C SER A 131 6.35 -29.61 -8.42
N GLY A 132 7.36 -30.21 -9.08
CA GLY A 132 7.26 -30.52 -10.51
C GLY A 132 7.22 -29.24 -11.35
N GLU A 133 6.31 -29.21 -12.32
CA GLU A 133 6.22 -28.14 -13.32
C GLU A 133 5.50 -26.88 -12.83
N THR A 134 5.00 -26.88 -11.60
CA THR A 134 4.16 -25.79 -11.07
C THR A 134 4.70 -25.27 -9.75
N ARG A 135 4.78 -23.94 -9.63
CA ARG A 135 5.08 -23.26 -8.36
C ARG A 135 4.01 -22.22 -8.08
N VAL A 136 3.51 -22.27 -6.87
CA VAL A 136 2.63 -21.24 -6.34
C VAL A 136 3.49 -20.23 -5.60
N ILE A 137 3.41 -18.97 -5.99
CA ILE A 137 4.15 -17.86 -5.43
C ILE A 137 3.17 -17.02 -4.64
N LYS A 138 3.38 -16.89 -3.35
CA LYS A 138 2.59 -16.01 -2.47
C LYS A 138 3.48 -14.86 -2.00
N SER A 139 3.09 -13.65 -2.31
CA SER A 139 3.75 -12.42 -1.86
C SER A 139 2.89 -11.73 -0.81
N SER A 140 3.38 -11.64 0.42
CA SER A 140 2.69 -11.04 1.57
C SER A 140 3.39 -9.75 1.96
N ILE A 141 2.63 -8.65 2.03
CA ILE A 141 3.10 -7.35 2.49
C ILE A 141 2.41 -7.01 3.80
N THR A 142 3.22 -6.76 4.82
CA THR A 142 2.74 -6.37 6.16
C THR A 142 3.24 -4.97 6.49
N TRP A 143 2.33 -4.13 6.99
CA TRP A 143 2.68 -2.79 7.48
C TRP A 143 1.79 -2.39 8.66
N LYS A 144 2.20 -1.37 9.38
CA LYS A 144 1.38 -0.75 10.41
C LYS A 144 0.85 0.59 9.89
N PRO A 145 -0.45 0.74 9.67
CA PRO A 145 -1.05 2.01 9.31
C PRO A 145 -0.83 3.06 10.41
N SER A 146 -0.72 4.33 10.02
CA SER A 146 -0.55 5.41 10.98
C SER A 146 -1.78 5.51 11.89
N GLY A 147 -1.54 5.47 13.22
CA GLY A 147 -2.61 5.48 14.23
C GLY A 147 -3.33 4.15 14.47
N ALA A 148 -2.97 3.08 13.77
CA ALA A 148 -3.52 1.74 14.03
C ALA A 148 -2.77 1.04 15.16
N VAL A 149 -3.50 0.20 15.92
CA VAL A 149 -2.92 -0.65 16.95
C VAL A 149 -2.28 -1.89 16.32
N ASN A 150 -2.94 -2.48 15.33
CA ASN A 150 -2.56 -3.73 14.71
C ASN A 150 -1.88 -3.53 13.35
N ASN A 151 -1.07 -4.51 12.95
CA ASN A 151 -0.56 -4.59 11.59
C ASN A 151 -1.67 -4.99 10.62
N THR A 152 -1.53 -4.51 9.38
CA THR A 152 -2.36 -4.91 8.25
C THR A 152 -1.49 -5.71 7.30
N THR A 153 -2.04 -6.78 6.73
CA THR A 153 -1.36 -7.62 5.74
C THR A 153 -2.23 -7.76 4.51
N ILE A 154 -1.63 -7.68 3.34
CA ILE A 154 -2.23 -8.11 2.09
C ILE A 154 -1.40 -9.23 1.50
N GLU A 155 -2.05 -10.13 0.80
CA GLU A 155 -1.43 -11.25 0.12
C GLU A 155 -1.86 -11.26 -1.35
N MET A 156 -0.91 -11.52 -2.23
CA MET A 156 -1.14 -11.83 -3.63
C MET A 156 -0.53 -13.18 -3.93
N GLU A 157 -1.22 -13.96 -4.74
CA GLU A 157 -0.81 -15.29 -5.14
C GLU A 157 -0.88 -15.42 -6.66
N ASP A 158 0.11 -16.09 -7.22
CA ASP A 158 0.16 -16.43 -8.64
C ASP A 158 0.77 -17.81 -8.81
N THR A 159 0.40 -18.48 -9.90
CA THR A 159 0.91 -19.81 -10.25
C THR A 159 1.81 -19.70 -11.46
N LEU A 160 3.08 -20.02 -11.27
CA LEU A 160 4.08 -20.06 -12.32
C LEU A 160 4.31 -21.51 -12.79
N TYR A 161 4.39 -21.67 -14.09
CA TYR A 161 4.66 -22.96 -14.72
C TYR A 161 6.12 -23.04 -15.17
N ALA A 162 6.72 -24.22 -15.01
CA ALA A 162 7.90 -24.61 -15.77
C ALA A 162 7.39 -24.91 -17.18
N TRP A 163 7.67 -24.05 -18.13
CA TRP A 163 7.32 -24.35 -19.52
C TRP A 163 8.22 -25.50 -19.97
N ALA A 164 7.62 -26.54 -20.50
CA ALA A 164 8.38 -27.61 -21.08
C ALA A 164 9.33 -27.05 -22.15
N ASN A 165 10.56 -27.61 -22.18
CA ASN A 165 11.53 -27.33 -23.23
C ASN A 165 10.79 -27.32 -24.60
N PRO A 166 10.96 -26.30 -25.42
CA PRO A 166 10.72 -26.50 -26.83
C PRO A 166 11.75 -27.55 -27.30
N GLU A 167 11.26 -28.70 -27.72
CA GLU A 167 12.03 -29.72 -28.42
C GLU A 167 12.83 -29.11 -29.58
#